data_e1569dc144bfa45f0602963ba4218b27
#
_entry.id   e1569dc144bfa45f0602963ba4218b27
#
_cell.length_a   1.000
_cell.length_b   1.000
_cell.length_c   1.000
_cell.angle_alpha   90.00
_cell.angle_beta   90.00
_cell.angle_gamma   90.00
#
_symmetry.space_group_name_H-M   'P 1'
#
loop_
_entity.id
_entity.type
_entity.pdbx_description
1 polymer ?
#
loop_
_entity_poly.entity_id
_entity_poly.type
_entity_poly.pdbx_seq_one_letter_code
_entity_poly.pdbx_strand_id
1 'polypeptide(L)'
;MIYEKIANAKQQIAETPMKKLGKNTFSGYEYFTPEQVNILVQKACNDNGLLTAFSLKRNEFWEFWVLTVYDVETGEKLEVEGATAIPEIKATNLAQQIWGAMTYTERYLKSSLFWIVSNELDFDTTENTMRNAWVEKPKMTDTQYKNFIKVKDSYSWADEAVRKAKEKYIVDDVMEGKIRSVYIKDAIVWQK
;
A
#
# COMPACT_ATOMS: atom_id res chain seq x y z
N MET A 1 6.83 20.93 -30.32
CA MET A 1 7.44 21.09 -28.95
C MET A 1 7.03 19.91 -28.08
N ILE A 2 7.94 19.42 -27.24
CA ILE A 2 7.69 18.22 -26.38
C ILE A 2 6.42 18.36 -25.51
N TYR A 3 6.15 19.53 -24.96
CA TYR A 3 4.99 19.75 -24.10
C TYR A 3 3.66 19.57 -24.83
N GLU A 4 3.58 19.96 -26.09
CA GLU A 4 2.39 19.77 -26.92
C GLU A 4 2.15 18.29 -27.20
N LYS A 5 3.20 17.56 -27.55
CA LYS A 5 3.15 16.10 -27.78
C LYS A 5 2.72 15.35 -26.50
N ILE A 6 3.23 15.77 -25.33
CA ILE A 6 2.82 15.21 -24.04
C ILE A 6 1.35 15.54 -23.75
N ALA A 7 0.88 16.76 -24.05
CA ALA A 7 -0.53 17.12 -23.88
C ALA A 7 -1.45 16.26 -24.77
N ASN A 8 -1.08 16.05 -26.02
CA ASN A 8 -1.82 15.17 -26.93
C ASN A 8 -1.85 13.73 -26.43
N ALA A 9 -0.72 13.20 -25.95
CA ALA A 9 -0.66 11.86 -25.36
C ALA A 9 -1.56 11.74 -24.14
N LYS A 10 -1.59 12.75 -23.26
CA LYS A 10 -2.51 12.79 -22.10
C LYS A 10 -3.97 12.77 -22.53
N GLN A 11 -4.34 13.56 -23.53
CA GLN A 11 -5.69 13.57 -24.05
C GLN A 11 -6.09 12.21 -24.64
N GLN A 12 -5.22 11.60 -25.45
CA GLN A 12 -5.45 10.26 -25.99
C GLN A 12 -5.65 9.21 -24.91
N ILE A 13 -4.87 9.27 -23.83
CA ILE A 13 -5.00 8.39 -22.65
C ILE A 13 -6.35 8.60 -21.97
N ALA A 14 -6.76 9.86 -21.76
CA ALA A 14 -8.02 10.19 -21.10
C ALA A 14 -9.25 9.70 -21.90
N GLU A 15 -9.13 9.68 -23.23
CA GLU A 15 -10.17 9.20 -24.14
C GLU A 15 -10.19 7.67 -24.31
N THR A 16 -9.14 6.97 -23.81
CA THR A 16 -9.02 5.51 -23.92
C THR A 16 -9.70 4.83 -22.74
N PRO A 17 -10.85 4.13 -22.93
CA PRO A 17 -11.49 3.42 -21.84
C PRO A 17 -10.60 2.29 -21.31
N MET A 18 -10.38 2.27 -20.00
CA MET A 18 -9.56 1.25 -19.37
C MET A 18 -10.25 0.70 -18.11
N LYS A 19 -10.33 -0.61 -18.01
CA LYS A 19 -10.87 -1.30 -16.84
C LYS A 19 -9.71 -1.73 -15.93
N LYS A 20 -9.82 -1.50 -14.62
CA LYS A 20 -8.84 -1.96 -13.64
C LYS A 20 -8.83 -3.48 -13.58
N LEU A 21 -7.67 -4.11 -13.80
CA LEU A 21 -7.49 -5.56 -13.77
C LEU A 21 -6.79 -6.05 -12.50
N GLY A 22 -6.05 -5.17 -11.82
CA GLY A 22 -5.43 -5.50 -10.55
C GLY A 22 -6.43 -5.43 -9.40
N LYS A 23 -6.34 -6.37 -8.46
CA LYS A 23 -7.15 -6.38 -7.24
C LYS A 23 -6.25 -6.60 -6.04
N ASN A 24 -6.29 -5.65 -5.11
CA ASN A 24 -5.66 -5.83 -3.81
C ASN A 24 -6.67 -6.46 -2.85
N THR A 25 -6.52 -7.77 -2.60
CA THR A 25 -7.44 -8.52 -1.73
C THR A 25 -7.32 -8.14 -0.26
N PHE A 26 -6.18 -7.58 0.15
CA PHE A 26 -5.95 -7.15 1.53
C PHE A 26 -6.65 -5.83 1.85
N SER A 27 -6.58 -4.87 0.93
CA SER A 27 -7.15 -3.51 1.11
C SER A 27 -8.48 -3.32 0.36
N GLY A 28 -8.92 -4.32 -0.42
CA GLY A 28 -10.24 -4.33 -1.04
C GLY A 28 -10.45 -3.41 -2.25
N TYR A 29 -9.38 -2.81 -2.81
CA TYR A 29 -9.48 -1.91 -3.97
C TYR A 29 -8.98 -2.54 -5.27
N GLU A 30 -9.49 -2.02 -6.40
CA GLU A 30 -9.04 -2.38 -7.74
C GLU A 30 -8.12 -1.28 -8.29
N TYR A 31 -7.06 -1.67 -9.01
CA TYR A 31 -6.06 -0.76 -9.54
C TYR A 31 -5.64 -1.11 -10.96
N PHE A 32 -5.03 -0.14 -11.68
CA PHE A 32 -4.40 -0.41 -12.96
C PHE A 32 -3.06 -1.09 -12.72
N THR A 33 -2.86 -2.26 -13.32
CA THR A 33 -1.58 -2.97 -13.20
C THR A 33 -0.45 -2.20 -13.86
N PRO A 34 0.82 -2.41 -13.45
CA PRO A 34 1.97 -1.81 -14.13
C PRO A 34 1.98 -2.10 -15.63
N GLU A 35 1.60 -3.30 -16.04
CA GLU A 35 1.49 -3.69 -17.44
C GLU A 35 0.45 -2.85 -18.20
N GLN A 36 -0.75 -2.66 -17.64
CA GLN A 36 -1.78 -1.82 -18.25
C GLN A 36 -1.31 -0.38 -18.44
N VAL A 37 -0.70 0.21 -17.41
CA VAL A 37 -0.16 1.58 -17.48
C VAL A 37 0.95 1.67 -18.53
N ASN A 38 1.86 0.70 -18.56
CA ASN A 38 2.95 0.68 -19.51
C ASN A 38 2.46 0.58 -20.96
N ILE A 39 1.54 -0.33 -21.26
CA ILE A 39 0.98 -0.51 -22.61
C ILE A 39 0.27 0.77 -23.06
N LEU A 40 -0.55 1.36 -22.18
CA LEU A 40 -1.32 2.56 -22.50
C LEU A 40 -0.40 3.76 -22.79
N VAL A 41 0.56 4.02 -21.90
CA VAL A 41 1.51 5.12 -22.04
C VAL A 41 2.42 4.91 -23.26
N GLN A 42 2.92 3.69 -23.48
CA GLN A 42 3.75 3.38 -24.63
C GLN A 42 3.02 3.65 -25.94
N LYS A 43 1.76 3.20 -26.03
CA LYS A 43 0.95 3.46 -27.23
C LYS A 43 0.77 4.95 -27.47
N ALA A 44 0.33 5.71 -26.46
CA ALA A 44 0.11 7.14 -26.59
C ALA A 44 1.41 7.90 -26.91
N CYS A 45 2.53 7.51 -26.31
CA CYS A 45 3.83 8.10 -26.61
C CYS A 45 4.26 7.81 -28.05
N ASN A 46 4.17 6.57 -28.52
CA ASN A 46 4.52 6.20 -29.88
C ASN A 46 3.68 6.97 -30.93
N ASP A 47 2.37 7.06 -30.69
CA ASP A 47 1.44 7.76 -31.59
C ASP A 47 1.75 9.28 -31.69
N ASN A 48 2.43 9.85 -30.66
CA ASN A 48 2.80 11.26 -30.59
C ASN A 48 4.32 11.52 -30.78
N GLY A 49 5.08 10.54 -31.23
CA GLY A 49 6.53 10.70 -31.47
C GLY A 49 7.33 10.95 -30.19
N LEU A 50 6.91 10.32 -29.10
CA LEU A 50 7.57 10.37 -27.79
C LEU A 50 8.17 9.00 -27.44
N LEU A 51 9.27 9.02 -26.69
CA LEU A 51 9.90 7.83 -26.10
C LEU A 51 10.04 8.02 -24.59
N THR A 52 9.70 7.01 -23.81
CA THR A 52 9.95 7.03 -22.37
C THR A 52 11.13 6.14 -21.98
N ALA A 53 11.97 6.62 -21.07
CA ALA A 53 13.03 5.85 -20.44
C ALA A 53 12.91 5.96 -18.93
N PHE A 54 13.14 4.85 -18.21
CA PHE A 54 13.10 4.80 -16.77
C PHE A 54 14.47 4.36 -16.23
N SER A 55 15.04 5.12 -15.32
CA SER A 55 16.39 4.89 -14.81
C SER A 55 16.54 5.29 -13.36
N LEU A 56 17.45 4.61 -12.65
CA LEU A 56 17.92 5.02 -11.34
C LEU A 56 19.05 6.03 -11.52
N LYS A 57 18.94 7.18 -10.85
CA LYS A 57 20.00 8.18 -10.73
C LYS A 57 20.45 8.29 -9.28
N ARG A 58 21.65 8.84 -9.11
CA ARG A 58 22.23 9.10 -7.80
C ARG A 58 22.80 10.52 -7.75
N ASN A 59 22.56 11.21 -6.66
CA ASN A 59 23.26 12.46 -6.32
C ASN A 59 24.12 12.25 -5.06
N GLU A 60 24.64 13.32 -4.47
CA GLU A 60 25.50 13.26 -3.27
C GLU A 60 24.77 12.75 -2.03
N PHE A 61 23.42 12.82 -2.00
CA PHE A 61 22.63 12.56 -0.81
C PHE A 61 21.81 11.27 -0.89
N TRP A 62 21.26 10.96 -2.11
CA TRP A 62 20.37 9.80 -2.29
C TRP A 62 20.33 9.28 -3.72
N GLU A 63 19.75 8.09 -3.85
CA GLU A 63 19.36 7.51 -5.12
C GLU A 63 17.87 7.83 -5.38
N PHE A 64 17.51 8.04 -6.64
CA PHE A 64 16.14 8.37 -7.04
C PHE A 64 15.83 7.84 -8.45
N TRP A 65 14.57 7.50 -8.67
CA TRP A 65 14.09 7.06 -9.95
C TRP A 65 13.70 8.25 -10.82
N VAL A 66 14.01 8.17 -12.11
CA VAL A 66 13.69 9.21 -13.08
C VAL A 66 12.95 8.61 -14.26
N LEU A 67 11.79 9.16 -14.56
CA LEU A 67 11.09 8.96 -15.81
C LEU A 67 11.47 10.08 -16.76
N THR A 68 12.15 9.74 -17.84
CA THR A 68 12.53 10.69 -18.90
C THR A 68 11.62 10.47 -20.10
N VAL A 69 11.01 11.54 -20.60
CA VAL A 69 10.29 11.54 -21.87
C VAL A 69 11.11 12.31 -22.89
N TYR A 70 11.36 11.71 -24.02
CA TYR A 70 12.09 12.29 -25.15
C TYR A 70 11.12 12.59 -26.30
N ASP A 71 11.27 13.73 -26.92
CA ASP A 71 10.75 13.98 -28.26
C ASP A 71 11.72 13.35 -29.28
N VAL A 72 11.23 12.36 -30.02
CA VAL A 72 12.06 11.57 -30.97
C VAL A 72 12.56 12.42 -32.13
N GLU A 73 11.87 13.50 -32.52
CA GLU A 73 12.24 14.36 -33.61
C GLU A 73 13.26 15.42 -33.23
N THR A 74 13.06 16.06 -32.07
CA THR A 74 13.85 17.22 -31.64
C THR A 74 14.97 16.86 -30.66
N GLY A 75 14.87 15.71 -29.98
CA GLY A 75 15.75 15.34 -28.89
C GLY A 75 15.48 16.10 -27.57
N GLU A 76 14.46 16.97 -27.53
CA GLU A 76 14.03 17.60 -26.29
C GLU A 76 13.62 16.54 -25.28
N LYS A 77 13.86 16.82 -24.00
CA LYS A 77 13.48 15.90 -22.93
C LYS A 77 12.80 16.58 -21.76
N LEU A 78 11.92 15.84 -21.11
CA LEU A 78 11.32 16.16 -19.81
C LEU A 78 11.66 15.05 -18.82
N GLU A 79 12.14 15.41 -17.64
CA GLU A 79 12.44 14.47 -16.56
C GLU A 79 11.49 14.69 -15.39
N VAL A 80 10.98 13.59 -14.83
CA VAL A 80 10.16 13.57 -13.61
C VAL A 80 10.82 12.63 -12.61
N GLU A 81 11.10 13.14 -11.42
CA GLU A 81 11.81 12.43 -10.38
C GLU A 81 10.84 11.80 -9.38
N GLY A 82 11.18 10.62 -8.90
CA GLY A 82 10.44 9.90 -7.85
C GLY A 82 11.35 9.46 -6.73
N ALA A 83 10.89 9.63 -5.50
CA ALA A 83 11.60 9.14 -4.33
C ALA A 83 11.80 7.63 -4.40
N THR A 84 12.96 7.17 -3.93
CA THR A 84 13.27 5.74 -3.86
C THR A 84 13.14 5.27 -2.42
N ALA A 85 12.30 4.25 -2.21
CA ALA A 85 12.30 3.45 -1.00
C ALA A 85 12.26 1.98 -1.42
N ILE A 86 13.20 1.18 -0.91
CA ILE A 86 13.18 -0.27 -1.11
C ILE A 86 12.40 -0.85 0.08
N PRO A 87 11.19 -1.39 -0.16
CA PRO A 87 10.40 -1.93 0.93
C PRO A 87 11.00 -3.24 1.44
N GLU A 88 11.08 -3.41 2.75
CA GLU A 88 11.36 -4.71 3.35
C GLU A 88 10.13 -5.62 3.20
N ILE A 89 10.19 -6.53 2.24
CA ILE A 89 9.12 -7.52 2.02
C ILE A 89 9.62 -8.87 2.54
N LYS A 90 8.94 -9.38 3.56
CA LYS A 90 9.25 -10.71 4.12
C LYS A 90 9.18 -11.79 3.04
N ALA A 91 10.08 -12.78 3.11
CA ALA A 91 10.16 -13.90 2.18
C ALA A 91 10.56 -13.54 0.74
N THR A 92 11.16 -12.36 0.50
CA THR A 92 11.74 -11.97 -0.79
C THR A 92 13.23 -11.68 -0.66
N ASN A 93 14.00 -11.90 -1.73
CA ASN A 93 15.40 -11.51 -1.76
C ASN A 93 15.55 -10.04 -2.22
N LEU A 94 16.73 -9.46 -1.99
CA LEU A 94 17.02 -8.06 -2.32
C LEU A 94 16.74 -7.73 -3.79
N ALA A 95 17.07 -8.62 -4.73
CA ALA A 95 16.81 -8.39 -6.16
C ALA A 95 15.32 -8.28 -6.46
N GLN A 96 14.48 -9.09 -5.83
CA GLN A 96 13.01 -9.01 -5.95
C GLN A 96 12.46 -7.73 -5.34
N GLN A 97 13.03 -7.26 -4.23
CA GLN A 97 12.63 -6.00 -3.58
C GLN A 97 12.97 -4.79 -4.45
N ILE A 98 14.18 -4.75 -5.03
CA ILE A 98 14.60 -3.71 -5.95
C ILE A 98 13.71 -3.70 -7.19
N TRP A 99 13.44 -4.86 -7.78
CA TRP A 99 12.56 -4.99 -8.94
C TRP A 99 11.13 -4.53 -8.63
N GLY A 100 10.60 -4.91 -7.48
CA GLY A 100 9.30 -4.44 -7.00
C GLY A 100 9.24 -2.93 -6.84
N ALA A 101 10.26 -2.33 -6.19
CA ALA A 101 10.36 -0.87 -6.02
C ALA A 101 10.42 -0.15 -7.37
N MET A 102 11.23 -0.65 -8.32
CA MET A 102 11.33 -0.13 -9.67
C MET A 102 9.98 -0.13 -10.40
N THR A 103 9.32 -1.29 -10.45
CA THR A 103 8.03 -1.45 -11.13
C THR A 103 6.94 -0.56 -10.54
N TYR A 104 6.93 -0.44 -9.21
CA TYR A 104 5.99 0.42 -8.49
C TYR A 104 6.22 1.90 -8.81
N THR A 105 7.45 2.36 -8.69
CA THR A 105 7.80 3.77 -8.91
C THR A 105 7.56 4.17 -10.37
N GLU A 106 7.93 3.32 -11.33
CA GLU A 106 7.67 3.56 -12.75
C GLU A 106 6.18 3.76 -13.03
N ARG A 107 5.33 2.87 -12.51
CA ARG A 107 3.88 2.99 -12.64
C ARG A 107 3.36 4.32 -12.09
N TYR A 108 3.80 4.73 -10.90
CA TYR A 108 3.34 5.98 -10.29
C TYR A 108 3.84 7.21 -11.04
N LEU A 109 5.09 7.25 -11.49
CA LEU A 109 5.59 8.37 -12.27
C LEU A 109 4.88 8.49 -13.62
N LYS A 110 4.62 7.37 -14.31
CA LYS A 110 3.83 7.35 -15.53
C LYS A 110 2.38 7.81 -15.26
N SER A 111 1.75 7.28 -14.22
CA SER A 111 0.37 7.66 -13.87
C SER A 111 0.28 9.15 -13.53
N SER A 112 1.21 9.69 -12.76
CA SER A 112 1.25 11.11 -12.42
C SER A 112 1.50 12.00 -13.64
N LEU A 113 2.52 11.68 -14.44
CA LEU A 113 2.87 12.48 -15.61
C LEU A 113 1.74 12.49 -16.66
N PHE A 114 1.14 11.33 -16.93
CA PHE A 114 0.12 11.17 -17.97
C PHE A 114 -1.32 11.24 -17.45
N TRP A 115 -1.52 11.65 -16.19
CA TRP A 115 -2.84 11.83 -15.55
C TRP A 115 -3.72 10.59 -15.59
N ILE A 116 -3.13 9.41 -15.42
CA ILE A 116 -3.89 8.17 -15.24
C ILE A 116 -4.41 8.15 -13.81
N VAL A 117 -5.63 8.62 -13.63
CA VAL A 117 -6.24 8.74 -12.30
C VAL A 117 -6.62 7.37 -11.77
N SER A 118 -6.14 7.06 -10.59
CA SER A 118 -6.54 5.87 -9.84
C SER A 118 -6.89 6.28 -8.41
N ASN A 119 -8.11 5.96 -7.98
CA ASN A 119 -8.60 6.31 -6.64
C ASN A 119 -8.00 5.44 -5.52
N GLU A 120 -6.99 4.63 -5.83
CA GLU A 120 -6.39 3.67 -4.90
C GLU A 120 -5.64 4.32 -3.73
N LEU A 121 -5.18 5.57 -3.91
CA LEU A 121 -4.47 6.35 -2.88
C LEU A 121 -5.18 7.64 -2.49
N ASP A 122 -6.43 7.80 -2.92
CA ASP A 122 -7.24 8.91 -2.46
C ASP A 122 -7.64 8.63 -1.00
N PHE A 123 -7.01 9.36 -0.08
CA PHE A 123 -7.30 9.24 1.34
C PHE A 123 -8.75 9.61 1.67
N ASP A 124 -9.41 10.38 0.82
CA ASP A 124 -10.83 10.74 0.97
C ASP A 124 -11.76 9.58 0.55
N THR A 125 -11.30 8.68 -0.34
CA THR A 125 -12.04 7.44 -0.68
C THR A 125 -11.72 6.27 0.26
N THR A 126 -10.78 6.42 1.18
CA THR A 126 -10.51 5.47 2.27
C THR A 126 -11.57 5.51 3.38
N GLU A 127 -12.81 5.88 3.05
CA GLU A 127 -13.94 5.57 3.95
C GLU A 127 -13.92 4.09 4.40
N ASN A 128 -13.35 3.19 3.61
CA ASN A 128 -13.27 1.77 3.98
C ASN A 128 -12.06 1.39 4.85
N THR A 129 -10.92 2.05 4.76
CA THR A 129 -9.77 1.77 5.65
C THR A 129 -9.85 2.55 6.95
N MET A 130 -10.37 3.78 6.92
CA MET A 130 -10.67 4.52 8.14
C MET A 130 -11.96 4.03 8.82
N ARG A 131 -12.98 3.58 8.08
CA ARG A 131 -14.11 2.86 8.67
C ARG A 131 -13.68 1.58 9.37
N ASN A 132 -12.68 0.86 8.88
CA ASN A 132 -12.13 -0.29 9.60
C ASN A 132 -11.27 0.12 10.82
N ALA A 133 -10.76 1.34 10.88
CA ALA A 133 -10.14 1.91 12.08
C ALA A 133 -11.18 2.49 13.06
N TRP A 134 -12.39 2.84 12.56
CA TRP A 134 -13.55 3.32 13.34
C TRP A 134 -14.72 2.32 13.34
N VAL A 135 -14.57 1.10 12.81
CA VAL A 135 -15.50 0.02 13.17
C VAL A 135 -15.38 -0.12 14.68
N GLU A 136 -16.41 0.31 15.39
CA GLU A 136 -16.53 0.05 16.82
C GLU A 136 -16.19 -1.42 17.03
N LYS A 137 -15.11 -1.66 17.73
CA LYS A 137 -14.71 -3.03 18.04
C LYS A 137 -15.91 -3.72 18.63
N PRO A 138 -16.23 -4.94 18.23
CA PRO A 138 -17.36 -5.64 18.81
C PRO A 138 -17.13 -5.80 20.32
N LYS A 139 -18.18 -5.64 21.10
CA LYS A 139 -18.10 -5.92 22.54
C LYS A 139 -17.73 -7.40 22.73
N MET A 140 -16.77 -7.67 23.59
CA MET A 140 -16.33 -9.05 23.86
C MET A 140 -17.47 -9.85 24.50
N THR A 141 -17.92 -10.89 23.82
CA THR A 141 -18.93 -11.83 24.32
C THR A 141 -18.29 -12.93 25.18
N ASP A 142 -19.09 -13.63 25.99
CA ASP A 142 -18.58 -14.77 26.77
C ASP A 142 -18.00 -15.88 25.91
N THR A 143 -18.50 -16.08 24.69
CA THR A 143 -17.94 -17.05 23.73
C THR A 143 -16.56 -16.62 23.25
N GLN A 144 -16.38 -15.34 22.91
CA GLN A 144 -15.09 -14.78 22.50
C GLN A 144 -14.09 -14.79 23.67
N TYR A 145 -14.53 -14.48 24.87
CA TYR A 145 -13.73 -14.63 26.08
C TYR A 145 -13.23 -16.07 26.27
N LYS A 146 -14.13 -17.07 26.21
CA LYS A 146 -13.76 -18.49 26.33
C LYS A 146 -12.72 -18.90 25.28
N ASN A 147 -12.84 -18.42 24.05
CA ASN A 147 -11.86 -18.70 23.00
C ASN A 147 -10.54 -17.96 23.23
N PHE A 148 -10.60 -16.72 23.74
CA PHE A 148 -9.42 -15.93 24.06
C PHE A 148 -8.60 -16.58 25.19
N ILE A 149 -9.25 -17.08 26.22
CA ILE A 149 -8.59 -17.74 27.37
C ILE A 149 -7.96 -19.09 27.01
N LYS A 150 -8.37 -19.77 25.94
CA LYS A 150 -7.70 -21.00 25.47
C LYS A 150 -6.22 -20.79 25.10
N VAL A 151 -5.84 -19.57 24.75
CA VAL A 151 -4.46 -19.19 24.39
C VAL A 151 -3.79 -18.36 25.50
N LYS A 152 -4.27 -18.43 26.73
CA LYS A 152 -3.75 -17.65 27.88
C LYS A 152 -2.24 -17.79 28.08
N ASP A 153 -1.71 -18.98 27.87
CA ASP A 153 -0.29 -19.31 28.06
C ASP A 153 0.63 -18.61 27.00
N SER A 154 0.02 -17.99 25.97
CA SER A 154 0.73 -17.17 25.00
C SER A 154 1.02 -15.75 25.51
N TYR A 155 0.49 -15.37 26.68
CA TYR A 155 0.66 -14.05 27.28
C TYR A 155 1.35 -14.17 28.62
N SER A 156 2.42 -13.38 28.81
CA SER A 156 3.26 -13.47 30.01
C SER A 156 2.57 -12.86 31.26
N TRP A 157 1.67 -11.88 31.08
CA TRP A 157 1.07 -11.13 32.18
C TRP A 157 -0.38 -10.77 31.87
N ALA A 158 -1.17 -10.57 32.95
CA ALA A 158 -2.58 -10.16 32.86
C ALA A 158 -2.77 -8.85 32.05
N ASP A 159 -1.88 -7.87 32.22
CA ASP A 159 -1.95 -6.60 31.49
C ASP A 159 -1.72 -6.76 30.00
N GLU A 160 -0.82 -7.65 29.61
CA GLU A 160 -0.60 -7.97 28.20
C GLU A 160 -1.82 -8.63 27.58
N ALA A 161 -2.44 -9.58 28.27
CA ALA A 161 -3.65 -10.23 27.82
C ALA A 161 -4.82 -9.23 27.67
N VAL A 162 -5.00 -8.34 28.65
CA VAL A 162 -6.01 -7.28 28.58
C VAL A 162 -5.75 -6.35 27.40
N ARG A 163 -4.51 -5.91 27.20
CA ARG A 163 -4.12 -5.09 26.06
C ARG A 163 -4.46 -5.79 24.74
N LYS A 164 -4.10 -7.05 24.59
CA LYS A 164 -4.38 -7.86 23.40
C LYS A 164 -5.87 -8.07 23.16
N ALA A 165 -6.66 -8.26 24.21
CA ALA A 165 -8.11 -8.31 24.10
C ALA A 165 -8.67 -6.96 23.60
N LYS A 166 -8.20 -5.84 24.15
CA LYS A 166 -8.61 -4.47 23.77
C LYS A 166 -8.16 -4.09 22.34
N GLU A 167 -7.17 -4.75 21.77
CA GLU A 167 -6.83 -4.56 20.35
C GLU A 167 -7.96 -5.01 19.41
N LYS A 168 -8.70 -6.07 19.78
CA LYS A 168 -9.73 -6.70 18.93
C LYS A 168 -11.17 -6.41 19.36
N TYR A 169 -11.40 -6.13 20.64
CA TYR A 169 -12.75 -6.02 21.24
C TYR A 169 -12.86 -4.80 22.12
N ILE A 170 -14.11 -4.33 22.33
CA ILE A 170 -14.46 -3.49 23.47
C ILE A 170 -14.54 -4.43 24.67
N VAL A 171 -13.67 -4.21 25.65
CA VAL A 171 -13.57 -4.98 26.89
C VAL A 171 -14.03 -4.07 28.02
N ASP A 172 -15.21 -4.34 28.59
CA ASP A 172 -15.71 -3.62 29.75
C ASP A 172 -15.03 -4.10 31.06
N ASP A 173 -15.23 -3.37 32.15
CA ASP A 173 -14.56 -3.64 33.41
C ASP A 173 -14.87 -5.06 33.96
N VAL A 174 -16.05 -5.58 33.70
CA VAL A 174 -16.46 -6.94 34.11
C VAL A 174 -15.63 -7.98 33.33
N MET A 175 -15.50 -7.77 32.02
CA MET A 175 -14.75 -8.68 31.16
C MET A 175 -13.25 -8.57 31.43
N GLU A 176 -12.73 -7.36 31.67
CA GLU A 176 -11.35 -7.14 32.09
C GLU A 176 -11.04 -7.88 33.39
N GLY A 177 -11.95 -7.76 34.40
CA GLY A 177 -11.84 -8.50 35.65
C GLY A 177 -11.80 -10.01 35.45
N LYS A 178 -12.63 -10.56 34.56
CA LYS A 178 -12.59 -11.98 34.19
C LYS A 178 -11.24 -12.39 33.59
N ILE A 179 -10.69 -11.60 32.65
CA ILE A 179 -9.37 -11.87 32.07
C ILE A 179 -8.29 -11.87 33.14
N ARG A 180 -8.23 -10.84 33.99
CA ARG A 180 -7.22 -10.71 35.05
C ARG A 180 -7.31 -11.86 36.07
N SER A 181 -8.51 -12.31 36.43
CA SER A 181 -8.71 -13.37 37.41
C SER A 181 -8.10 -14.72 37.01
N VAL A 182 -7.95 -14.99 35.74
CA VAL A 182 -7.31 -16.22 35.25
C VAL A 182 -5.83 -16.25 35.62
N TYR A 183 -5.14 -15.12 35.50
CA TYR A 183 -3.71 -15.02 35.80
C TYR A 183 -3.39 -14.95 37.29
N ILE A 184 -4.32 -14.41 38.11
CA ILE A 184 -4.19 -14.37 39.58
C ILE A 184 -4.30 -15.78 40.15
N LYS A 185 -5.19 -16.61 39.63
CA LYS A 185 -5.35 -18.01 40.12
C LYS A 185 -4.07 -18.85 39.84
N ASP A 186 -3.45 -18.65 38.72
CA ASP A 186 -2.22 -19.36 38.37
C ASP A 186 -1.04 -18.90 39.26
N ALA A 187 -0.97 -17.61 39.63
CA ALA A 187 0.06 -17.09 40.54
C ALA A 187 0.00 -17.68 41.97
N ILE A 188 -1.19 -18.03 42.44
CA ILE A 188 -1.39 -18.61 43.79
C ILE A 188 -0.98 -20.09 43.85
N VAL A 189 -1.00 -20.79 42.70
CA VAL A 189 -0.62 -22.23 42.63
C VAL A 189 0.88 -22.43 42.77
N TRP A 190 1.70 -21.41 42.47
CA TRP A 190 3.17 -21.48 42.53
C TRP A 190 3.76 -21.14 43.89
N GLN A 191 2.93 -20.81 44.88
CA GLN A 191 3.34 -20.50 46.28
C GLN A 191 3.05 -21.63 47.27
N LYS A 192 2.70 -22.84 46.80
CA LYS A 192 2.58 -24.07 47.60
C LYS A 192 3.56 -25.11 47.07
#